data_522ba8d24ecbc29905c806d9bd9c2c13
#
_entry.id   522ba8d24ecbc29905c806d9bd9c2c13
#
_cell.length_a   1.000
_cell.length_b   1.000
_cell.length_c   1.000
_cell.angle_alpha   90.00
_cell.angle_beta   90.00
_cell.angle_gamma   90.00
#
_symmetry.space_group_name_H-M   'P 1'
#
loop_
_entity.id
_entity.type
_entity.pdbx_description
1 polymer ?
#
loop_
_entity_poly.entity_id
_entity_poly.type
_entity_poly.pdbx_seq_one_letter_code
_entity_poly.pdbx_strand_id
1 'polypeptide(L)'
;MTVTVYSSKDASAPVMTGVSGSLVTVLDACLVNGYGTKSGAGWTIAYTGTNERVYKMSPTAGTGNSLFVNDAGPSVPNEAEMTGFEAPTGLGTGSGQFPTAPQISIGIGAVVCRKSATN
;
A
#
# COMPACT_ATOMS: atom_id res chain seq x y z
N MET A 1 7.48 -24.34 5.52
CA MET A 1 6.99 -22.97 5.21
C MET A 1 6.44 -22.37 6.49
N THR A 2 6.87 -21.17 6.82
CA THR A 2 6.34 -20.43 7.97
C THR A 2 5.35 -19.38 7.46
N VAL A 3 4.16 -19.36 8.04
CA VAL A 3 3.15 -18.34 7.73
C VAL A 3 3.17 -17.30 8.84
N THR A 4 3.34 -16.04 8.47
CA THR A 4 3.23 -14.91 9.39
C THR A 4 1.85 -14.29 9.25
N VAL A 5 1.12 -14.18 10.34
CA VAL A 5 -0.19 -13.53 10.38
C VAL A 5 -0.05 -12.20 11.09
N TYR A 6 -0.54 -11.13 10.46
CA TYR A 6 -0.57 -9.79 11.03
C TYR A 6 -1.99 -9.49 11.48
N SER A 7 -2.14 -9.00 12.70
CA SER A 7 -3.45 -8.72 13.28
C SER A 7 -3.42 -7.39 14.03
N SER A 8 -4.51 -6.63 13.94
CA SER A 8 -4.68 -5.40 14.72
C SER A 8 -4.71 -5.62 16.23
N LYS A 9 -4.84 -6.88 16.65
CA LYS A 9 -4.83 -7.27 18.06
C LYS A 9 -3.44 -7.63 18.58
N ASP A 10 -2.45 -7.67 17.70
CA ASP A 10 -1.08 -7.97 18.10
C ASP A 10 -0.50 -6.82 18.95
N ALA A 11 0.42 -7.17 19.83
CA ALA A 11 1.17 -6.17 20.58
C ALA A 11 1.95 -5.26 19.62
N SER A 12 1.88 -3.96 19.82
CA SER A 12 2.52 -2.94 18.98
C SER A 12 2.01 -2.87 17.54
N ALA A 13 0.87 -3.47 17.24
CA ALA A 13 0.29 -3.38 15.89
C ALA A 13 -0.09 -1.92 15.57
N PRO A 14 0.18 -1.46 14.35
CA PRO A 14 -0.28 -0.15 13.92
C PRO A 14 -1.81 -0.12 13.81
N VAL A 15 -2.39 1.05 14.08
CA VAL A 15 -3.84 1.23 14.08
C VAL A 15 -4.29 1.99 12.84
N MET A 16 -5.24 1.42 12.11
CA MET A 16 -5.91 2.11 11.01
C MET A 16 -6.86 3.16 11.57
N THR A 17 -6.79 4.37 11.04
CA THR A 17 -7.71 5.46 11.36
C THR A 17 -8.29 6.05 10.09
N GLY A 18 -9.25 6.96 10.20
CA GLY A 18 -9.80 7.70 9.05
C GLY A 18 -8.91 8.85 8.57
N VAL A 19 -7.69 8.96 9.08
CA VAL A 19 -6.76 10.06 8.78
C VAL A 19 -5.86 9.69 7.60
N SER A 20 -5.48 10.67 6.78
CA SER A 20 -4.47 10.49 5.72
C SER A 20 -3.18 9.91 6.30
N GLY A 21 -2.61 8.93 5.63
CA GLY A 21 -1.36 8.27 6.03
C GLY A 21 -1.54 7.08 6.97
N SER A 22 -2.72 6.83 7.52
CA SER A 22 -2.90 5.68 8.43
C SER A 22 -2.77 4.33 7.72
N LEU A 23 -3.24 4.23 6.47
CA LEU A 23 -3.07 3.00 5.68
C LEU A 23 -1.60 2.76 5.34
N VAL A 24 -0.88 3.79 4.92
CA VAL A 24 0.55 3.70 4.63
C VAL A 24 1.33 3.26 5.87
N THR A 25 0.98 3.76 7.05
CA THR A 25 1.60 3.34 8.31
C THR A 25 1.40 1.84 8.56
N VAL A 26 0.20 1.33 8.34
CA VAL A 26 -0.09 -0.11 8.47
C VAL A 26 0.66 -0.93 7.43
N LEU A 27 0.66 -0.50 6.17
CA LEU A 27 1.33 -1.22 5.09
C LEU A 27 2.86 -1.20 5.24
N ASP A 28 3.45 -0.08 5.67
CA ASP A 28 4.88 -0.01 5.97
C ASP A 28 5.26 -1.05 7.03
N ALA A 29 4.47 -1.18 8.08
CA ALA A 29 4.71 -2.15 9.14
C ALA A 29 4.53 -3.59 8.66
N CYS A 30 3.43 -3.92 8.02
CA CYS A 30 3.14 -5.30 7.62
C CYS A 30 4.01 -5.77 6.45
N LEU A 31 4.22 -4.93 5.43
CA LEU A 31 4.92 -5.32 4.22
C LEU A 31 6.44 -5.21 4.35
N VAL A 32 6.95 -4.19 5.05
CA VAL A 32 8.35 -3.80 4.99
C VAL A 32 9.06 -3.97 6.34
N ASN A 33 8.62 -3.24 7.36
CA ASN A 33 9.41 -3.06 8.58
C ASN A 33 9.12 -4.09 9.67
N GLY A 34 7.93 -4.67 9.69
CA GLY A 34 7.45 -5.44 10.82
C GLY A 34 6.98 -4.57 12.00
N TYR A 35 6.48 -5.18 13.02
CA TYR A 35 6.11 -4.56 14.29
C TYR A 35 6.15 -5.57 15.43
N GLY A 36 6.43 -5.10 16.63
CA GLY A 36 6.56 -6.00 17.78
C GLY A 36 7.64 -7.04 17.55
N THR A 37 7.26 -8.32 17.62
CA THR A 37 8.14 -9.46 17.36
C THR A 37 8.01 -10.00 15.92
N LYS A 38 7.18 -9.40 15.10
CA LYS A 38 6.90 -9.86 13.73
C LYS A 38 7.72 -9.11 12.72
N SER A 39 8.34 -9.85 11.80
CA SER A 39 9.06 -9.28 10.66
C SER A 39 8.09 -8.84 9.57
N GLY A 40 8.48 -7.89 8.75
CA GLY A 40 7.73 -7.52 7.57
C GLY A 40 7.69 -8.66 6.54
N ALA A 41 6.79 -8.53 5.57
CA ALA A 41 6.55 -9.57 4.56
C ALA A 41 7.65 -9.69 3.49
N GLY A 42 8.70 -8.89 3.57
CA GLY A 42 9.81 -8.94 2.62
C GLY A 42 9.67 -8.02 1.41
N TRP A 43 8.68 -7.16 1.40
CA TRP A 43 8.56 -6.12 0.39
C TRP A 43 9.53 -4.97 0.66
N THR A 44 9.82 -4.19 -0.37
CA THR A 44 10.64 -3.00 -0.26
C THR A 44 9.83 -1.77 -0.68
N ILE A 45 10.30 -0.58 -0.28
CA ILE A 45 9.74 0.70 -0.72
C ILE A 45 10.61 1.21 -1.86
N ALA A 46 10.04 1.30 -3.07
CA ALA A 46 10.74 1.83 -4.24
C ALA A 46 10.73 3.36 -4.27
N TYR A 47 9.61 3.97 -3.92
CA TYR A 47 9.45 5.43 -3.91
C TYR A 47 8.61 5.85 -2.71
N THR A 48 8.97 6.98 -2.11
CA THR A 48 8.33 7.54 -0.91
C THR A 48 7.91 8.99 -1.16
N GLY A 49 6.67 9.30 -0.83
CA GLY A 49 6.14 10.67 -0.76
C GLY A 49 5.41 10.89 0.55
N THR A 50 4.81 12.06 0.72
CA THR A 50 3.98 12.36 1.89
C THR A 50 2.69 11.54 1.82
N ASN A 51 2.55 10.54 2.70
CA ASN A 51 1.44 9.58 2.72
C ASN A 51 1.26 8.83 1.39
N GLU A 52 2.34 8.69 0.62
CA GLU A 52 2.36 7.95 -0.63
C GLU A 52 3.54 7.00 -0.63
N ARG A 53 3.34 5.81 -1.17
CA ARG A 53 4.38 4.78 -1.29
C ARG A 53 4.22 4.00 -2.58
N VAL A 54 5.34 3.58 -3.14
CA VAL A 54 5.37 2.48 -4.11
C VAL A 54 6.04 1.30 -3.41
N TYR A 55 5.26 0.29 -3.10
CA TYR A 55 5.75 -0.96 -2.52
C TYR A 55 6.11 -1.92 -3.64
N LYS A 56 7.27 -2.52 -3.53
CA LYS A 56 7.75 -3.49 -4.52
C LYS A 56 7.83 -4.88 -3.90
N MET A 57 7.18 -5.83 -4.55
CA MET A 57 7.23 -7.23 -4.18
C MET A 57 8.65 -7.78 -4.36
N SER A 58 9.07 -8.70 -3.50
CA SER A 58 10.37 -9.34 -3.65
C SER A 58 10.47 -10.07 -5.00
N PRO A 59 11.54 -9.85 -5.79
CA PRO A 59 11.71 -10.56 -7.06
C PRO A 59 12.04 -12.05 -6.87
N THR A 60 12.49 -12.44 -5.67
CA THR A 60 12.82 -13.83 -5.37
C THR A 60 11.65 -14.62 -4.77
N ALA A 61 10.76 -13.94 -4.04
CA ALA A 61 9.60 -14.56 -3.39
C ALA A 61 8.26 -14.15 -4.02
N GLY A 62 8.28 -13.29 -5.01
CA GLY A 62 7.11 -12.80 -5.73
C GLY A 62 7.46 -12.44 -7.18
N THR A 63 6.55 -11.77 -7.86
CA THR A 63 6.72 -11.40 -9.28
C THR A 63 7.58 -10.15 -9.51
N GLY A 64 7.89 -9.41 -8.45
CA GLY A 64 8.58 -8.12 -8.56
C GLY A 64 7.67 -6.96 -8.96
N ASN A 65 6.39 -7.19 -9.11
CA ASN A 65 5.41 -6.14 -9.40
C ASN A 65 5.30 -5.17 -8.23
N SER A 66 4.77 -3.99 -8.49
CA SER A 66 4.70 -2.92 -7.52
C SER A 66 3.28 -2.43 -7.31
N LEU A 67 3.03 -1.92 -6.11
CA LEU A 67 1.77 -1.33 -5.72
C LEU A 67 2.00 0.13 -5.31
N PHE A 68 1.42 1.06 -6.07
CA PHE A 68 1.35 2.46 -5.67
C PHE A 68 0.15 2.67 -4.77
N VAL A 69 0.38 3.25 -3.59
CA VAL A 69 -0.66 3.61 -2.64
C VAL A 69 -0.61 5.12 -2.42
N ASN A 70 -1.70 5.79 -2.76
CA ASN A 70 -1.91 7.20 -2.46
C ASN A 70 -2.88 7.32 -1.28
N ASP A 71 -2.35 7.54 -0.10
CA ASP A 71 -3.10 7.71 1.14
C ASP A 71 -3.08 9.17 1.62
N ALA A 72 -2.82 10.10 0.70
CA ALA A 72 -2.85 11.53 0.98
C ALA A 72 -4.27 12.11 1.06
N GLY A 73 -5.29 11.28 0.85
CA GLY A 73 -6.69 11.71 0.80
C GLY A 73 -7.01 12.47 -0.49
N PRO A 74 -6.85 11.83 -1.67
CA PRO A 74 -6.99 12.54 -2.94
C PRO A 74 -8.37 13.14 -3.16
N SER A 75 -9.40 12.54 -2.56
CA SER A 75 -10.76 13.10 -2.59
C SER A 75 -11.21 13.54 -1.20
N VAL A 76 -11.08 12.65 -0.22
CA VAL A 76 -11.37 12.90 1.19
C VAL A 76 -10.36 12.18 2.08
N PRO A 77 -10.06 12.70 3.29
CA PRO A 77 -8.97 12.14 4.13
C PRO A 77 -9.12 10.66 4.48
N ASN A 78 -10.34 10.13 4.51
CA ASN A 78 -10.60 8.74 4.83
C ASN A 78 -10.54 7.78 3.62
N GLU A 79 -10.12 8.26 2.47
CA GLU A 79 -9.94 7.44 1.28
C GLU A 79 -8.46 7.29 0.91
N ALA A 80 -8.11 6.14 0.36
CA ALA A 80 -6.82 5.88 -0.26
C ALA A 80 -7.06 5.22 -1.61
N GLU A 81 -6.18 5.50 -2.57
CA GLU A 81 -6.23 4.91 -3.90
C GLU A 81 -5.01 4.02 -4.13
N MET A 82 -5.22 2.93 -4.85
CA MET A 82 -4.16 1.97 -5.17
C MET A 82 -4.12 1.69 -6.67
N THR A 83 -2.90 1.62 -7.21
CA THR A 83 -2.65 1.30 -8.61
C THR A 83 -1.43 0.37 -8.70
N GLY A 84 -1.52 -0.67 -9.52
CA GLY A 84 -0.41 -1.58 -9.75
C GLY A 84 0.48 -1.11 -10.90
N PHE A 85 1.78 -1.43 -10.82
CA PHE A 85 2.76 -1.21 -11.89
C PHE A 85 3.69 -2.41 -12.01
N GLU A 86 4.00 -2.81 -13.23
CA GLU A 86 5.06 -3.80 -13.46
C GLU A 86 6.43 -3.18 -13.24
N ALA A 87 6.65 -1.98 -13.77
CA ALA A 87 7.90 -1.24 -13.65
C ALA A 87 7.63 0.23 -13.29
N PRO A 88 7.58 0.57 -11.99
CA PRO A 88 7.35 1.95 -11.56
C PRO A 88 8.59 2.82 -11.84
N THR A 89 8.35 4.08 -12.19
CA THR A 89 9.40 5.09 -12.39
C THR A 89 9.28 6.26 -11.40
N GLY A 90 8.27 6.26 -10.57
CA GLY A 90 8.03 7.29 -9.55
C GLY A 90 6.70 7.05 -8.85
N LEU A 91 6.25 8.03 -8.08
CA LEU A 91 4.94 7.98 -7.43
C LEU A 91 3.83 8.11 -8.47
N GLY A 92 3.04 7.05 -8.65
CA GLY A 92 1.92 7.04 -9.59
C GLY A 92 2.31 7.02 -11.06
N THR A 93 3.57 6.72 -11.39
CA THR A 93 4.07 6.65 -12.76
C THR A 93 4.87 5.38 -13.01
N GLY A 94 4.84 4.89 -14.23
CA GLY A 94 5.57 3.68 -14.61
C GLY A 94 4.95 3.00 -15.83
N SER A 95 5.48 1.83 -16.17
CA SER A 95 4.93 0.99 -17.23
C SER A 95 4.19 -0.21 -16.65
N GLY A 96 3.31 -0.81 -17.46
CA GLY A 96 2.48 -1.94 -17.01
C GLY A 96 1.48 -1.54 -15.94
N GLN A 97 0.91 -0.35 -16.03
CA GLN A 97 -0.09 0.14 -15.07
C GLN A 97 -1.38 -0.70 -15.15
N PHE A 98 -1.92 -1.06 -14.00
CA PHE A 98 -3.20 -1.75 -13.89
C PHE A 98 -3.98 -1.23 -12.65
N PRO A 99 -5.23 -0.74 -12.78
CA PRO A 99 -5.89 -0.48 -14.06
C PRO A 99 -5.16 0.56 -14.90
N THR A 100 -5.34 0.49 -16.23
CA THR A 100 -4.71 1.45 -17.15
C THR A 100 -5.31 2.85 -16.99
N ALA A 101 -4.58 3.88 -17.40
CA ALA A 101 -5.07 5.26 -17.33
C ALA A 101 -6.40 5.46 -18.11
N PRO A 102 -6.60 4.91 -19.33
CA PRO A 102 -7.90 4.95 -19.97
C PRO A 102 -9.02 4.28 -19.19
N GLN A 103 -8.75 3.16 -18.51
CA GLN A 103 -9.74 2.48 -17.67
C GLN A 103 -10.15 3.34 -16.48
N ILE A 104 -9.20 3.99 -15.83
CA ILE A 104 -9.47 4.89 -14.72
C ILE A 104 -10.33 6.06 -15.19
N SER A 105 -10.06 6.64 -16.36
CA SER A 105 -10.80 7.80 -16.88
C SER A 105 -12.26 7.51 -17.20
N ILE A 106 -12.61 6.25 -17.49
CA ILE A 106 -14.00 5.83 -17.74
C ILE A 106 -14.67 5.23 -16.50
N GLY A 107 -14.08 5.38 -15.32
CA GLY A 107 -14.67 4.94 -14.05
C GLY A 107 -14.45 3.47 -13.70
N ILE A 108 -13.65 2.73 -14.47
CA ILE A 108 -13.15 1.41 -14.06
C ILE A 108 -11.92 1.67 -13.21
N GLY A 109 -12.18 2.00 -11.95
CA GLY A 109 -11.26 2.76 -11.19
C GLY A 109 -10.07 2.04 -10.60
N ALA A 110 -9.11 2.84 -10.14
CA ALA A 110 -8.18 2.48 -9.10
C ALA A 110 -8.95 1.88 -7.91
N VAL A 111 -8.35 0.96 -7.21
CA VAL A 111 -8.96 0.44 -5.98
C VAL A 111 -9.03 1.58 -4.97
N VAL A 112 -10.23 1.96 -4.59
CA VAL A 112 -10.46 2.97 -3.56
C VAL A 112 -10.75 2.25 -2.25
N CYS A 113 -9.91 2.53 -1.25
CA CYS A 113 -10.05 1.99 0.09
C CYS A 113 -10.59 3.08 1.01
N ARG A 114 -11.69 2.82 1.69
CA ARG A 114 -12.17 3.69 2.77
C ARG A 114 -11.67 3.19 4.10
N LYS A 115 -11.19 4.12 4.92
CA LYS A 115 -10.61 3.86 6.23
C LYS A 115 -11.53 4.39 7.33
N SER A 116 -11.52 3.70 8.46
CA SER A 116 -12.28 4.13 9.63
C SER A 116 -11.48 3.85 10.90
N ALA A 117 -11.64 4.73 11.88
CA ALA A 117 -11.14 4.51 13.23
C ALA A 117 -12.06 3.60 14.04
N THR A 118 -13.26 3.33 13.53
CA THR A 118 -14.27 2.50 14.19
C THR A 118 -14.25 1.11 13.58
N ASN A 119 -14.09 0.12 14.40
CA ASN A 119 -14.11 -1.27 13.98
C ASN A 119 -15.54 -1.82 13.96
#